data_edb1fae20bb24c745333fb0e7613579a
#
_entry.id   edb1fae20bb24c745333fb0e7613579a
#
_cell.length_a   1.000
_cell.length_b   1.000
_cell.length_c   1.000
_cell.angle_alpha   90.00
_cell.angle_beta   90.00
_cell.angle_gamma   90.00
#
_symmetry.space_group_name_H-M   'P 1'
#
loop_
_entity.id
_entity.type
_entity.pdbx_description
1 polymer ?
#
loop_
_entity_poly.entity_id
_entity_poly.type
_entity_poly.pdbx_seq_one_letter_code
_entity_poly.pdbx_strand_id
1 'polypeptide(L)'
;MYFPRFRLPLPMKEEIISVKKRGNNIFKVCISLILGGSILYWMYRDFNFKQVESILFNEMNWTWMLLSFPFGILAQAFRGWRWKLALKPIGEDPRTSTTLNSIFLSYAVSLAIPRIGEFARCIVLKRYDNISFPKALGTVVTERIIDTLIIMLIAIVTFILHIPIFNKFFAHTGTSLDSILKSFSPTGYLVTAICGLSVLWLVYYLIRRLSIYNKVKDTLHGIWQGIASLKNVENAPLYILMSFAIWGCYFLHHYLAFFCFDATSHLGFSCGLVTFIVGSFAVIVPTPNGAGPWHFAVKTMLILYGVADNDALFFVLVVHAVQTLLVVLVGIYAWLRLMFTQKKEAPIGNEFINNNPNNSRDMV
;
A
#
# COMPACT_ATOMS: atom_id res chain seq x y z
N MET A 1 -3.49 -49.79 32.71
CA MET A 1 -2.44 -48.77 32.84
C MET A 1 -2.88 -47.52 32.07
N TYR A 2 -3.44 -46.54 32.78
CA TYR A 2 -3.90 -45.30 32.18
C TYR A 2 -2.74 -44.27 32.20
N PHE A 3 -2.25 -43.85 31.03
CA PHE A 3 -1.32 -42.71 30.93
C PHE A 3 -2.10 -41.39 31.00
N PRO A 4 -1.80 -40.48 31.94
CA PRO A 4 -2.45 -39.19 31.98
C PRO A 4 -1.96 -38.33 30.79
N ARG A 5 -2.90 -37.84 29.97
CA ARG A 5 -2.62 -36.82 28.95
C ARG A 5 -2.16 -35.53 29.63
N PHE A 6 -0.88 -35.23 29.47
CA PHE A 6 -0.28 -33.98 29.94
C PHE A 6 -0.91 -32.79 29.17
N ARG A 7 -1.86 -32.11 29.78
CA ARG A 7 -2.37 -30.82 29.25
C ARG A 7 -1.44 -29.74 29.73
N LEU A 8 -0.67 -29.13 28.81
CA LEU A 8 0.07 -27.90 29.07
C LEU A 8 -0.89 -26.82 29.59
N PRO A 9 -0.52 -26.05 30.62
CA PRO A 9 -1.33 -24.96 31.14
C PRO A 9 -1.58 -23.89 30.07
N LEU A 10 -2.79 -23.37 30.02
CA LEU A 10 -3.29 -22.40 29.04
C LEU A 10 -2.37 -21.18 28.79
N PRO A 11 -1.69 -20.58 29.81
CA PRO A 11 -0.82 -19.42 29.57
C PRO A 11 0.42 -19.76 28.74
N MET A 12 1.03 -20.94 28.91
CA MET A 12 2.20 -21.36 28.12
C MET A 12 1.88 -21.57 26.64
N LYS A 13 0.67 -22.00 26.30
CA LYS A 13 0.26 -22.22 24.90
C LYS A 13 0.07 -20.89 24.16
N GLU A 14 -0.45 -19.86 24.83
CA GLU A 14 -0.57 -18.51 24.28
C GLU A 14 0.78 -17.84 24.10
N GLU A 15 1.68 -18.03 25.04
CA GLU A 15 3.04 -17.49 24.99
C GLU A 15 3.85 -18.09 23.83
N ILE A 16 3.82 -19.42 23.66
CA ILE A 16 4.47 -20.12 22.53
C ILE A 16 3.88 -19.68 21.19
N ILE A 17 2.55 -19.50 21.09
CA ILE A 17 1.90 -18.99 19.87
C ILE A 17 2.32 -17.54 19.59
N SER A 18 2.45 -16.70 20.62
CA SER A 18 2.88 -15.31 20.48
C SER A 18 4.34 -15.19 20.02
N VAL A 19 5.23 -15.99 20.58
CA VAL A 19 6.66 -16.05 20.21
C VAL A 19 6.84 -16.56 18.77
N LYS A 20 6.10 -17.61 18.37
CA LYS A 20 6.14 -18.14 17.00
C LYS A 20 5.58 -17.14 15.97
N LYS A 21 4.55 -16.37 16.34
CA LYS A 21 3.96 -15.32 15.49
C LYS A 21 4.91 -14.12 15.37
N ARG A 22 5.63 -13.78 16.43
CA ARG A 22 6.65 -12.70 16.45
C ARG A 22 7.87 -13.07 15.59
N GLY A 23 8.37 -14.32 15.68
CA GLY A 23 9.47 -14.82 14.86
C GLY A 23 9.13 -14.80 13.36
N ASN A 24 7.91 -15.18 12.98
CA ASN A 24 7.49 -15.20 11.58
C ASN A 24 7.36 -13.79 10.97
N ASN A 25 7.04 -12.78 11.78
CA ASN A 25 6.98 -11.39 11.33
C ASN A 25 8.38 -10.79 11.17
N ILE A 26 9.31 -11.08 12.09
CA ILE A 26 10.71 -10.65 11.97
C ILE A 26 11.34 -11.24 10.71
N PHE A 27 11.12 -12.52 10.43
CA PHE A 27 11.62 -13.20 9.24
C PHE A 27 11.14 -12.54 7.93
N LYS A 28 9.85 -12.17 7.85
CA LYS A 28 9.30 -11.45 6.67
C LYS A 28 9.94 -10.06 6.48
N VAL A 29 10.18 -9.34 7.57
CA VAL A 29 10.87 -8.04 7.53
C VAL A 29 12.31 -8.21 7.06
N CYS A 30 13.03 -9.20 7.59
CA CYS A 30 14.40 -9.51 7.17
C CYS A 30 14.47 -9.86 5.67
N ILE A 31 13.57 -10.69 5.16
CA ILE A 31 13.52 -11.03 3.72
C ILE A 31 13.29 -9.77 2.88
N SER A 32 12.35 -8.90 3.27
CA SER A 32 12.07 -7.67 2.54
C SER A 32 13.27 -6.71 2.52
N LEU A 33 13.99 -6.60 3.65
CA LEU A 33 15.21 -5.80 3.74
C LEU A 33 16.36 -6.38 2.92
N ILE A 34 16.56 -7.70 2.99
CA ILE A 34 17.59 -8.39 2.21
C ILE A 34 17.32 -8.24 0.72
N LEU A 35 16.08 -8.47 0.27
CA LEU A 35 15.71 -8.35 -1.14
C LEU A 35 15.93 -6.93 -1.65
N GLY A 36 15.38 -5.92 -0.97
CA GLY A 36 15.55 -4.52 -1.35
C GLY A 36 17.00 -4.07 -1.29
N GLY A 37 17.72 -4.44 -0.22
CA GLY A 37 19.14 -4.14 -0.03
C GLY A 37 20.06 -4.79 -1.06
N SER A 38 19.77 -6.05 -1.45
CA SER A 38 20.56 -6.75 -2.49
C SER A 38 20.42 -6.06 -3.85
N ILE A 39 19.21 -5.65 -4.23
CA ILE A 39 18.98 -4.93 -5.49
C ILE A 39 19.70 -3.57 -5.45
N LEU A 40 19.58 -2.82 -4.36
CA LEU A 40 20.28 -1.54 -4.20
C LEU A 40 21.80 -1.74 -4.23
N TYR A 41 22.35 -2.71 -3.50
CA TYR A 41 23.77 -3.01 -3.51
C TYR A 41 24.27 -3.33 -4.92
N TRP A 42 23.56 -4.19 -5.65
CA TRP A 42 23.92 -4.53 -7.02
C TRP A 42 23.89 -3.33 -7.96
N MET A 43 22.91 -2.43 -7.81
CA MET A 43 22.79 -1.23 -8.65
C MET A 43 23.84 -0.16 -8.33
N TYR A 44 24.22 0.00 -7.06
CA TYR A 44 25.05 1.11 -6.60
C TYR A 44 26.48 0.71 -6.22
N ARG A 45 26.89 -0.54 -6.37
CA ARG A 45 28.23 -1.02 -5.98
C ARG A 45 29.37 -0.30 -6.69
N ASP A 46 29.16 0.10 -7.95
CA ASP A 46 30.14 0.78 -8.79
C ASP A 46 29.86 2.29 -8.92
N PHE A 47 28.89 2.80 -8.16
CA PHE A 47 28.42 4.17 -8.24
C PHE A 47 29.31 5.12 -7.42
N ASN A 48 29.66 6.28 -8.03
CA ASN A 48 30.51 7.28 -7.38
C ASN A 48 29.70 8.24 -6.50
N PHE A 49 29.53 7.90 -5.22
CA PHE A 49 28.79 8.73 -4.26
C PHE A 49 29.39 10.11 -4.00
N LYS A 50 30.68 10.36 -4.34
CA LYS A 50 31.30 11.68 -4.16
C LYS A 50 30.67 12.75 -5.07
N GLN A 51 30.09 12.34 -6.20
CA GLN A 51 29.39 13.26 -7.11
C GLN A 51 27.99 13.63 -6.62
N VAL A 52 27.40 12.84 -5.72
CA VAL A 52 26.03 13.10 -5.23
C VAL A 52 25.91 14.46 -4.57
N GLU A 53 26.89 14.85 -3.74
CA GLU A 53 26.90 16.13 -3.06
C GLU A 53 26.96 17.29 -4.05
N SER A 54 27.86 17.22 -5.04
CA SER A 54 28.01 18.25 -6.07
C SER A 54 26.74 18.45 -6.87
N ILE A 55 26.15 17.34 -7.35
CA ILE A 55 24.95 17.40 -8.18
C ILE A 55 23.74 17.88 -7.35
N LEU A 56 23.62 17.40 -6.11
CA LEU A 56 22.50 17.75 -5.23
C LEU A 56 22.46 19.26 -4.92
N PHE A 57 23.63 19.87 -4.68
CA PHE A 57 23.71 21.28 -4.28
C PHE A 57 23.92 22.24 -5.44
N ASN A 58 24.55 21.82 -6.54
CA ASN A 58 24.95 22.73 -7.62
C ASN A 58 24.15 22.53 -8.92
N GLU A 59 23.68 21.33 -9.22
CA GLU A 59 23.08 21.00 -10.52
C GLU A 59 21.55 20.76 -10.41
N MET A 60 21.06 20.36 -9.23
CA MET A 60 19.66 20.06 -9.05
C MET A 60 18.79 21.31 -8.93
N ASN A 61 17.77 21.43 -9.76
CA ASN A 61 16.78 22.49 -9.63
C ASN A 61 15.75 22.17 -8.54
N TRP A 62 16.02 22.66 -7.34
CA TRP A 62 15.17 22.46 -6.16
C TRP A 62 13.77 23.05 -6.28
N THR A 63 13.56 24.05 -7.13
CA THR A 63 12.25 24.69 -7.33
C THR A 63 11.22 23.65 -7.78
N TRP A 64 11.58 22.81 -8.74
CA TRP A 64 10.69 21.76 -9.24
C TRP A 64 10.44 20.66 -8.23
N MET A 65 11.47 20.29 -7.45
CA MET A 65 11.31 19.30 -6.39
C MET A 65 10.35 19.80 -5.30
N LEU A 66 10.54 21.04 -4.84
CA LEU A 66 9.65 21.65 -3.84
C LEU A 66 8.23 21.82 -4.40
N LEU A 67 8.07 22.18 -5.67
CA LEU A 67 6.77 22.26 -6.34
C LEU A 67 6.08 20.89 -6.43
N SER A 68 6.83 19.79 -6.46
CA SER A 68 6.27 18.44 -6.46
C SER A 68 5.67 18.03 -5.11
N PHE A 69 6.16 18.56 -3.98
CA PHE A 69 5.76 18.15 -2.64
C PHE A 69 4.27 18.35 -2.32
N PRO A 70 3.64 19.48 -2.67
CA PRO A 70 2.20 19.65 -2.50
C PRO A 70 1.39 18.52 -3.14
N PHE A 71 1.78 18.03 -4.31
CA PHE A 71 1.07 16.95 -4.99
C PHE A 71 1.23 15.62 -4.24
N GLY A 72 2.41 15.30 -3.71
CA GLY A 72 2.62 14.14 -2.86
C GLY A 72 1.77 14.16 -1.59
N ILE A 73 1.66 15.33 -0.94
CA ILE A 73 0.84 15.53 0.26
C ILE A 73 -0.65 15.48 -0.10
N LEU A 74 -1.07 16.15 -1.19
CA LEU A 74 -2.47 16.16 -1.66
C LEU A 74 -2.96 14.76 -2.04
N ALA A 75 -2.13 13.92 -2.65
CA ALA A 75 -2.48 12.54 -2.95
C ALA A 75 -2.87 11.78 -1.68
N GLN A 76 -2.11 11.94 -0.61
CA GLN A 76 -2.41 11.33 0.69
C GLN A 76 -3.63 11.97 1.36
N ALA A 77 -3.80 13.29 1.23
CA ALA A 77 -4.97 14.01 1.76
C ALA A 77 -6.27 13.57 1.05
N PHE A 78 -6.27 13.51 -0.30
CA PHE A 78 -7.41 12.99 -1.06
C PHE A 78 -7.75 11.54 -0.65
N ARG A 79 -6.75 10.72 -0.38
CA ARG A 79 -6.96 9.36 0.14
C ARG A 79 -7.66 9.37 1.50
N GLY A 80 -7.29 10.27 2.41
CA GLY A 80 -7.95 10.44 3.70
C GLY A 80 -9.40 10.90 3.57
N TRP A 81 -9.67 11.90 2.76
CA TRP A 81 -11.04 12.39 2.50
C TRP A 81 -11.90 11.32 1.83
N ARG A 82 -11.37 10.62 0.81
CA ARG A 82 -12.05 9.50 0.15
C ARG A 82 -12.38 8.39 1.15
N TRP A 83 -11.44 8.06 2.05
CA TRP A 83 -11.67 7.03 3.06
C TRP A 83 -12.78 7.40 4.04
N LYS A 84 -12.86 8.67 4.44
CA LYS A 84 -13.98 9.15 5.25
C LYS A 84 -15.33 8.94 4.54
N LEU A 85 -15.41 9.21 3.23
CA LEU A 85 -16.62 8.95 2.44
C LEU A 85 -16.98 7.47 2.40
N ALA A 86 -16.00 6.57 2.37
CA ALA A 86 -16.23 5.12 2.36
C ALA A 86 -16.69 4.57 3.73
N LEU A 87 -16.38 5.27 4.84
CA LEU A 87 -16.75 4.87 6.19
C LEU A 87 -18.19 5.27 6.57
N LYS A 88 -18.71 6.38 6.03
CA LYS A 88 -20.05 6.89 6.34
C LYS A 88 -21.17 5.87 6.09
N PRO A 89 -21.26 5.19 4.92
CA PRO A 89 -22.36 4.26 4.64
C PRO A 89 -22.45 3.06 5.57
N ILE A 90 -21.36 2.73 6.29
CA ILE A 90 -21.33 1.64 7.27
C ILE A 90 -21.57 2.12 8.69
N GLY A 91 -22.05 3.37 8.84
CA GLY A 91 -22.39 3.97 10.13
C GLY A 91 -21.19 4.45 10.94
N GLU A 92 -20.04 4.69 10.30
CA GLU A 92 -18.82 5.14 10.96
C GLU A 92 -18.46 6.55 10.47
N ASP A 93 -18.40 7.53 11.38
CA ASP A 93 -18.05 8.92 11.06
C ASP A 93 -16.82 9.40 11.85
N PRO A 94 -15.59 9.12 11.36
CA PRO A 94 -14.39 9.63 11.96
C PRO A 94 -14.21 11.12 11.71
N ARG A 95 -13.49 11.80 12.61
CA ARG A 95 -13.06 13.19 12.41
C ARG A 95 -12.12 13.26 11.19
N THR A 96 -12.30 14.27 10.37
CA THR A 96 -11.46 14.48 9.17
C THR A 96 -9.97 14.58 9.52
N SER A 97 -9.64 15.31 10.61
CA SER A 97 -8.26 15.45 11.08
C SER A 97 -7.63 14.09 11.46
N THR A 98 -8.38 13.24 12.19
CA THR A 98 -7.91 11.90 12.58
C THR A 98 -7.71 11.03 11.35
N THR A 99 -8.64 11.08 10.39
CA THR A 99 -8.55 10.30 9.14
C THR A 99 -7.32 10.71 8.32
N LEU A 100 -7.09 12.02 8.12
CA LEU A 100 -5.92 12.52 7.39
C LEU A 100 -4.61 12.12 8.09
N ASN A 101 -4.49 12.38 9.40
CA ASN A 101 -3.29 12.04 10.14
C ASN A 101 -3.05 10.52 10.20
N SER A 102 -4.11 9.70 10.20
CA SER A 102 -3.98 8.25 10.14
C SER A 102 -3.39 7.77 8.80
N ILE A 103 -3.75 8.41 7.67
CA ILE A 103 -3.16 8.14 6.36
C ILE A 103 -1.69 8.56 6.35
N PHE A 104 -1.36 9.80 6.74
CA PHE A 104 0.03 10.27 6.77
C PHE A 104 0.93 9.37 7.61
N LEU A 105 0.48 9.01 8.81
CA LEU A 105 1.22 8.09 9.68
C LEU A 105 1.35 6.70 9.06
N SER A 106 0.32 6.19 8.36
CA SER A 106 0.34 4.87 7.74
C SER A 106 1.41 4.72 6.67
N TYR A 107 1.63 5.77 5.88
CA TYR A 107 2.69 5.79 4.88
C TYR A 107 4.08 5.75 5.53
N ALA A 108 4.32 6.56 6.57
CA ALA A 108 5.58 6.55 7.29
C ALA A 108 5.85 5.19 7.96
N VAL A 109 4.84 4.58 8.58
CA VAL A 109 4.96 3.24 9.19
C VAL A 109 5.26 2.16 8.13
N SER A 110 4.73 2.31 6.90
CA SER A 110 4.99 1.38 5.80
C SER A 110 6.43 1.45 5.27
N LEU A 111 7.19 2.51 5.57
CA LEU A 111 8.63 2.59 5.27
C LEU A 111 9.42 1.56 6.08
N ALA A 112 9.03 1.32 7.33
CA ALA A 112 9.70 0.34 8.20
C ALA A 112 9.27 -1.10 7.88
N ILE A 113 7.96 -1.32 7.73
CA ILE A 113 7.40 -2.65 7.47
C ILE A 113 6.38 -2.54 6.32
N PRO A 114 6.67 -3.15 5.17
CA PRO A 114 5.80 -3.09 4.00
C PRO A 114 4.35 -3.47 4.33
N ARG A 115 3.40 -2.68 3.85
CA ARG A 115 1.94 -2.87 3.97
C ARG A 115 1.34 -2.84 5.38
N ILE A 116 2.15 -2.68 6.45
CA ILE A 116 1.61 -2.61 7.83
C ILE A 116 0.82 -1.32 8.07
N GLY A 117 1.11 -0.27 7.31
CA GLY A 117 0.41 1.02 7.42
C GLY A 117 -1.11 0.90 7.25
N GLU A 118 -1.60 -0.04 6.44
CA GLU A 118 -3.05 -0.24 6.26
C GLU A 118 -3.72 -0.69 7.56
N PHE A 119 -3.06 -1.52 8.35
CA PHE A 119 -3.52 -1.90 9.69
C PHE A 119 -3.34 -0.74 10.68
N ALA A 120 -2.22 -0.02 10.59
CA ALA A 120 -1.91 1.09 11.47
C ALA A 120 -2.99 2.19 11.40
N ARG A 121 -3.44 2.59 10.19
CA ARG A 121 -4.49 3.60 10.02
C ARG A 121 -5.82 3.17 10.64
N CYS A 122 -6.19 1.88 10.54
CA CYS A 122 -7.40 1.36 11.19
C CYS A 122 -7.28 1.36 12.72
N ILE A 123 -6.09 1.07 13.27
CA ILE A 123 -5.82 1.14 14.71
C ILE A 123 -5.93 2.59 15.21
N VAL A 124 -5.42 3.56 14.44
CA VAL A 124 -5.54 4.98 14.79
C VAL A 124 -7.00 5.39 14.88
N LEU A 125 -7.85 5.08 13.89
CA LEU A 125 -9.27 5.40 13.94
C LEU A 125 -9.98 4.72 15.10
N LYS A 126 -9.66 3.45 15.38
CA LYS A 126 -10.21 2.75 16.55
C LYS A 126 -9.82 3.45 17.85
N ARG A 127 -8.56 3.88 17.98
CA ARG A 127 -8.02 4.47 19.21
C ARG A 127 -8.55 5.87 19.49
N TYR A 128 -8.71 6.70 18.46
CA TYR A 128 -9.04 8.13 18.63
C TYR A 128 -10.50 8.46 18.37
N ASP A 129 -11.15 7.75 17.45
CA ASP A 129 -12.54 8.03 17.05
C ASP A 129 -13.50 6.86 17.35
N ASN A 130 -13.02 5.82 18.03
CA ASN A 130 -13.81 4.64 18.41
C ASN A 130 -14.43 3.88 17.22
N ILE A 131 -13.81 3.98 16.04
CA ILE A 131 -14.27 3.30 14.82
C ILE A 131 -14.01 1.80 14.91
N SER A 132 -14.97 0.99 14.46
CA SER A 132 -14.82 -0.47 14.42
C SER A 132 -13.66 -0.89 13.50
N PHE A 133 -12.65 -1.57 14.05
CA PHE A 133 -11.48 -2.03 13.29
C PHE A 133 -11.84 -2.96 12.11
N PRO A 134 -12.74 -3.97 12.25
CA PRO A 134 -13.12 -4.83 11.13
C PRO A 134 -13.81 -4.06 10.01
N LYS A 135 -14.70 -3.11 10.34
CA LYS A 135 -15.38 -2.27 9.36
C LYS A 135 -14.39 -1.37 8.62
N ALA A 136 -13.50 -0.70 9.36
CA ALA A 136 -12.44 0.12 8.77
C ALA A 136 -11.54 -0.70 7.83
N LEU A 137 -11.15 -1.90 8.24
CA LEU A 137 -10.32 -2.79 7.42
C LEU A 137 -11.06 -3.25 6.14
N GLY A 138 -12.36 -3.52 6.23
CA GLY A 138 -13.19 -3.84 5.06
C GLY A 138 -13.18 -2.73 4.02
N THR A 139 -13.32 -1.46 4.44
CA THR A 139 -13.24 -0.32 3.50
C THR A 139 -11.85 -0.13 2.90
N VAL A 140 -10.78 -0.46 3.64
CA VAL A 140 -9.41 -0.45 3.12
C VAL A 140 -9.25 -1.45 1.97
N VAL A 141 -9.77 -2.65 2.10
CA VAL A 141 -9.75 -3.66 1.02
C VAL A 141 -10.47 -3.15 -0.22
N THR A 142 -11.64 -2.54 -0.02
CA THR A 142 -12.41 -1.92 -1.12
C THR A 142 -11.62 -0.83 -1.83
N GLU A 143 -10.97 0.06 -1.08
CA GLU A 143 -10.08 1.08 -1.66
C GLU A 143 -8.97 0.47 -2.51
N ARG A 144 -8.34 -0.62 -2.04
CA ARG A 144 -7.28 -1.32 -2.79
C ARG A 144 -7.79 -1.88 -4.11
N ILE A 145 -9.00 -2.44 -4.14
CA ILE A 145 -9.61 -2.94 -5.37
C ILE A 145 -9.80 -1.80 -6.38
N ILE A 146 -10.35 -0.67 -5.95
CA ILE A 146 -10.58 0.49 -6.82
C ILE A 146 -9.26 1.07 -7.31
N ASP A 147 -8.28 1.27 -6.42
CA ASP A 147 -6.96 1.75 -6.78
C ASP A 147 -6.29 0.82 -7.81
N THR A 148 -6.43 -0.51 -7.65
CA THR A 148 -5.92 -1.49 -8.60
C THR A 148 -6.59 -1.38 -9.95
N LEU A 149 -7.92 -1.22 -9.99
CA LEU A 149 -8.65 -1.06 -11.25
C LEU A 149 -8.23 0.22 -11.99
N ILE A 150 -8.05 1.33 -11.27
CA ILE A 150 -7.63 2.61 -11.86
C ILE A 150 -6.20 2.50 -12.41
N ILE A 151 -5.25 1.97 -11.63
CA ILE A 151 -3.87 1.85 -12.11
C ILE A 151 -3.77 0.87 -13.29
N MET A 152 -4.55 -0.21 -13.29
CA MET A 152 -4.63 -1.13 -14.43
C MET A 152 -5.21 -0.45 -15.68
N LEU A 153 -6.24 0.38 -15.54
CA LEU A 153 -6.80 1.15 -16.66
C LEU A 153 -5.74 2.10 -17.25
N ILE A 154 -5.06 2.88 -16.38
CA ILE A 154 -3.99 3.79 -16.81
C ILE A 154 -2.85 3.00 -17.47
N ALA A 155 -2.48 1.85 -16.92
CA ALA A 155 -1.44 0.98 -17.46
C ALA A 155 -1.80 0.44 -18.85
N ILE A 156 -3.03 -0.04 -19.05
CA ILE A 156 -3.49 -0.54 -20.34
C ILE A 156 -3.44 0.58 -21.39
N VAL A 157 -3.95 1.76 -21.07
CA VAL A 157 -3.89 2.92 -21.98
C VAL A 157 -2.45 3.28 -22.28
N THR A 158 -1.60 3.37 -21.26
CA THR A 158 -0.17 3.67 -21.44
C THR A 158 0.53 2.64 -22.30
N PHE A 159 0.28 1.35 -22.07
CA PHE A 159 0.85 0.26 -22.85
C PHE A 159 0.46 0.34 -24.33
N ILE A 160 -0.84 0.54 -24.63
CA ILE A 160 -1.34 0.65 -26.00
C ILE A 160 -0.70 1.85 -26.72
N LEU A 161 -0.57 2.98 -26.05
CA LEU A 161 0.02 4.20 -26.63
C LEU A 161 1.53 4.10 -26.83
N HIS A 162 2.24 3.22 -26.08
CA HIS A 162 3.70 3.16 -26.05
C HIS A 162 4.25 1.76 -26.35
N ILE A 163 3.53 0.94 -27.14
CA ILE A 163 3.95 -0.43 -27.53
C ILE A 163 5.43 -0.49 -27.99
N PRO A 164 5.95 0.44 -28.83
CA PRO A 164 7.34 0.36 -29.26
C PRO A 164 8.37 0.41 -28.15
N ILE A 165 8.13 1.23 -27.10
CA ILE A 165 9.06 1.33 -25.98
C ILE A 165 9.02 0.09 -25.07
N PHE A 166 7.83 -0.48 -24.89
CA PHE A 166 7.68 -1.74 -24.17
C PHE A 166 8.33 -2.91 -24.88
N ASN A 167 8.26 -2.96 -26.21
CA ASN A 167 8.99 -3.96 -27.00
C ASN A 167 10.52 -3.85 -26.83
N LYS A 168 11.08 -2.61 -26.80
CA LYS A 168 12.49 -2.39 -26.48
C LYS A 168 12.83 -2.84 -25.05
N PHE A 169 11.96 -2.56 -24.09
CA PHE A 169 12.12 -3.00 -22.70
C PHE A 169 12.19 -4.52 -22.59
N PHE A 170 11.25 -5.23 -23.19
CA PHE A 170 11.23 -6.69 -23.17
C PHE A 170 12.46 -7.28 -23.91
N ALA A 171 12.89 -6.70 -25.00
CA ALA A 171 14.10 -7.11 -25.70
C ALA A 171 15.35 -6.89 -24.84
N HIS A 172 15.44 -5.76 -24.12
CA HIS A 172 16.60 -5.44 -23.27
C HIS A 172 16.65 -6.33 -22.01
N THR A 173 15.51 -6.73 -21.47
CA THR A 173 15.43 -7.63 -20.30
C THR A 173 15.53 -9.11 -20.68
N GLY A 174 15.74 -9.43 -21.95
CA GLY A 174 15.86 -10.81 -22.44
C GLY A 174 14.54 -11.59 -22.50
N THR A 175 13.42 -10.90 -22.26
CA THR A 175 12.06 -11.44 -22.33
C THR A 175 11.35 -10.84 -23.54
N SER A 176 11.06 -11.63 -24.58
CA SER A 176 10.13 -11.19 -25.62
C SER A 176 8.71 -11.68 -25.26
N LEU A 177 7.69 -10.88 -25.55
CA LEU A 177 6.29 -11.33 -25.43
C LEU A 177 6.06 -12.62 -26.22
N ASP A 178 6.70 -12.74 -27.38
CA ASP A 178 6.68 -13.96 -28.19
C ASP A 178 7.35 -15.15 -27.51
N SER A 179 8.43 -14.94 -26.76
CA SER A 179 9.09 -16.02 -26.03
C SER A 179 8.25 -16.49 -24.83
N ILE A 180 7.60 -15.56 -24.14
CA ILE A 180 6.67 -15.89 -23.04
C ILE A 180 5.46 -16.65 -23.59
N LEU A 181 4.84 -16.17 -24.68
CA LEU A 181 3.67 -16.81 -25.28
C LEU A 181 4.02 -18.16 -25.92
N LYS A 182 5.21 -18.31 -26.53
CA LYS A 182 5.68 -19.58 -27.11
C LYS A 182 6.19 -20.58 -26.07
N SER A 183 6.67 -20.11 -24.91
CA SER A 183 7.11 -20.98 -23.82
C SER A 183 5.95 -21.71 -23.13
N PHE A 184 4.73 -21.16 -23.23
CA PHE A 184 3.53 -21.82 -22.75
C PHE A 184 2.91 -22.65 -23.90
N SER A 185 3.23 -23.95 -23.93
CA SER A 185 2.47 -24.90 -24.75
C SER A 185 1.01 -24.98 -24.23
N PRO A 186 0.05 -25.41 -25.05
CA PRO A 186 -1.33 -25.68 -24.57
C PRO A 186 -1.37 -26.57 -23.33
N THR A 187 -0.45 -27.53 -23.23
CA THR A 187 -0.23 -28.39 -22.07
C THR A 187 0.26 -27.59 -20.84
N GLY A 188 1.13 -26.60 -21.04
CA GLY A 188 1.61 -25.71 -19.97
C GLY A 188 0.51 -24.87 -19.36
N TYR A 189 -0.40 -24.30 -20.17
CA TYR A 189 -1.60 -23.61 -19.68
C TYR A 189 -2.52 -24.53 -18.88
N LEU A 190 -2.74 -25.74 -19.37
CA LEU A 190 -3.56 -26.74 -18.68
C LEU A 190 -2.95 -27.13 -17.31
N VAL A 191 -1.64 -27.39 -17.27
CA VAL A 191 -0.93 -27.72 -16.02
C VAL A 191 -0.97 -26.56 -15.04
N THR A 192 -0.73 -25.31 -15.49
CA THR A 192 -0.80 -24.13 -14.64
C THR A 192 -2.22 -23.92 -14.09
N ALA A 193 -3.25 -24.11 -14.93
CA ALA A 193 -4.64 -24.04 -14.48
C ALA A 193 -4.98 -25.12 -13.46
N ILE A 194 -4.56 -26.36 -13.68
CA ILE A 194 -4.78 -27.47 -12.74
C ILE A 194 -4.05 -27.21 -11.42
N CYS A 195 -2.79 -26.76 -11.46
CA CYS A 195 -2.04 -26.40 -10.25
C CYS A 195 -2.72 -25.23 -9.50
N GLY A 196 -3.15 -24.20 -10.21
CA GLY A 196 -3.88 -23.08 -9.61
C GLY A 196 -5.20 -23.50 -8.94
N LEU A 197 -6.00 -24.33 -9.63
CA LEU A 197 -7.23 -24.90 -9.09
C LEU A 197 -6.97 -25.83 -7.89
N SER A 198 -5.90 -26.63 -7.94
CA SER A 198 -5.51 -27.51 -6.83
C SER A 198 -5.10 -26.72 -5.59
N VAL A 199 -4.35 -25.63 -5.76
CA VAL A 199 -3.99 -24.72 -4.65
C VAL A 199 -5.23 -24.02 -4.09
N LEU A 200 -6.14 -23.52 -4.93
CA LEU A 200 -7.40 -22.94 -4.49
C LEU A 200 -8.28 -23.94 -3.74
N TRP A 201 -8.36 -25.18 -4.24
CA TRP A 201 -9.09 -26.25 -3.58
C TRP A 201 -8.47 -26.64 -2.24
N LEU A 202 -7.13 -26.74 -2.17
CA LEU A 202 -6.40 -27.01 -0.91
C LEU A 202 -6.62 -25.91 0.12
N VAL A 203 -6.55 -24.64 -0.29
CA VAL A 203 -6.82 -23.48 0.59
C VAL A 203 -8.27 -23.53 1.09
N TYR A 204 -9.24 -23.77 0.20
CA TYR A 204 -10.64 -23.93 0.56
C TYR A 204 -10.86 -25.09 1.54
N TYR A 205 -10.25 -26.25 1.28
CA TYR A 205 -10.33 -27.43 2.14
C TYR A 205 -9.72 -27.16 3.53
N LEU A 206 -8.54 -26.53 3.59
CA LEU A 206 -7.88 -26.16 4.84
C LEU A 206 -8.72 -25.16 5.67
N ILE A 207 -9.29 -24.14 5.02
CA ILE A 207 -10.16 -23.16 5.67
C ILE A 207 -11.40 -23.86 6.25
N ARG A 208 -12.00 -24.80 5.52
CA ARG A 208 -13.22 -25.52 5.95
C ARG A 208 -12.97 -26.49 7.10
N ARG A 209 -11.76 -27.07 7.19
CA ARG A 209 -11.40 -28.07 8.22
C ARG A 209 -10.90 -27.44 9.52
N LEU A 210 -10.40 -26.20 9.47
CA LEU A 210 -9.95 -25.49 10.65
C LEU A 210 -11.14 -24.82 11.35
N SER A 211 -11.19 -24.90 12.68
CA SER A 211 -12.17 -24.23 13.57
C SER A 211 -12.24 -22.69 13.38
N ILE A 212 -11.53 -22.17 12.39
CA ILE A 212 -11.42 -20.77 11.99
C ILE A 212 -12.53 -20.38 11.00
N TYR A 213 -13.30 -21.34 10.46
CA TYR A 213 -14.30 -21.12 9.41
C TYR A 213 -15.29 -19.99 9.75
N ASN A 214 -15.82 -19.96 10.96
CA ASN A 214 -16.77 -18.93 11.38
C ASN A 214 -16.09 -17.56 11.47
N LYS A 215 -14.87 -17.46 12.02
CA LYS A 215 -14.10 -16.21 12.05
C LYS A 215 -13.75 -15.70 10.65
N VAL A 216 -13.37 -16.58 9.74
CA VAL A 216 -13.08 -16.25 8.34
C VAL A 216 -14.36 -15.83 7.63
N LYS A 217 -15.47 -16.52 7.84
CA LYS A 217 -16.79 -16.16 7.29
C LYS A 217 -17.25 -14.79 7.75
N ASP A 218 -17.12 -14.47 9.04
CA ASP A 218 -17.50 -13.16 9.60
C ASP A 218 -16.60 -12.04 9.06
N THR A 219 -15.29 -12.32 8.91
CA THR A 219 -14.35 -11.38 8.29
C THR A 219 -14.65 -11.17 6.81
N LEU A 220 -14.92 -12.24 6.06
CA LEU A 220 -15.31 -12.15 4.64
C LEU A 220 -16.66 -11.45 4.47
N HIS A 221 -17.61 -11.68 5.39
CA HIS A 221 -18.88 -10.95 5.39
C HIS A 221 -18.69 -9.45 5.66
N GLY A 222 -17.81 -9.08 6.60
CA GLY A 222 -17.42 -7.70 6.83
C GLY A 222 -16.73 -7.04 5.62
N ILE A 223 -15.85 -7.78 4.95
CA ILE A 223 -15.21 -7.34 3.69
C ILE A 223 -16.28 -7.16 2.59
N TRP A 224 -17.20 -8.12 2.45
CA TRP A 224 -18.27 -8.03 1.46
C TRP A 224 -19.22 -6.85 1.74
N GLN A 225 -19.55 -6.60 3.00
CA GLN A 225 -20.30 -5.41 3.40
C GLN A 225 -19.57 -4.12 3.05
N GLY A 226 -18.23 -4.08 3.24
CA GLY A 226 -17.38 -2.96 2.82
C GLY A 226 -17.41 -2.74 1.31
N ILE A 227 -17.38 -3.79 0.48
CA ILE A 227 -17.49 -3.70 -0.98
C ILE A 227 -18.91 -3.26 -1.39
N ALA A 228 -19.92 -3.85 -0.79
CA ALA A 228 -21.33 -3.52 -1.08
C ALA A 228 -21.67 -2.08 -0.66
N SER A 229 -21.01 -1.55 0.39
CA SER A 229 -21.23 -0.18 0.87
C SER A 229 -20.87 0.90 -0.16
N LEU A 230 -20.01 0.59 -1.16
CA LEU A 230 -19.71 1.52 -2.24
C LEU A 230 -20.94 1.93 -3.06
N LYS A 231 -21.93 1.04 -3.20
CA LYS A 231 -23.20 1.37 -3.87
C LYS A 231 -23.99 2.43 -3.10
N ASN A 232 -23.71 2.57 -1.80
CA ASN A 232 -24.43 3.46 -0.89
C ASN A 232 -23.59 4.70 -0.50
N VAL A 233 -22.46 4.95 -1.17
CA VAL A 233 -21.69 6.18 -0.95
C VAL A 233 -22.54 7.37 -1.35
N GLU A 234 -22.85 8.26 -0.41
CA GLU A 234 -23.73 9.43 -0.58
C GLU A 234 -23.36 10.30 -1.79
N ASN A 235 -22.05 10.34 -2.14
CA ASN A 235 -21.53 11.12 -3.24
C ASN A 235 -20.54 10.27 -4.06
N ALA A 236 -21.06 9.31 -4.85
CA ALA A 236 -20.25 8.45 -5.70
C ALA A 236 -19.42 9.23 -6.74
N PRO A 237 -19.92 10.31 -7.39
CA PRO A 237 -19.10 11.11 -8.31
C PRO A 237 -17.88 11.73 -7.61
N LEU A 238 -18.04 12.26 -6.41
CA LEU A 238 -16.92 12.82 -5.63
C LEU A 238 -15.91 11.74 -5.23
N TYR A 239 -16.38 10.55 -4.87
CA TYR A 239 -15.51 9.40 -4.57
C TYR A 239 -14.66 9.00 -5.78
N ILE A 240 -15.26 8.93 -6.97
CA ILE A 240 -14.57 8.63 -8.22
C ILE A 240 -13.57 9.74 -8.57
N LEU A 241 -14.01 11.01 -8.49
CA LEU A 241 -13.13 12.16 -8.73
C LEU A 241 -11.90 12.14 -7.83
N MET A 242 -12.08 11.93 -6.53
CA MET A 242 -10.97 11.81 -5.58
C MET A 242 -10.06 10.63 -5.93
N SER A 243 -10.61 9.53 -6.43
CA SER A 243 -9.82 8.36 -6.83
C SER A 243 -8.89 8.68 -8.01
N PHE A 244 -9.36 9.41 -9.01
CA PHE A 244 -8.51 9.89 -10.11
C PHE A 244 -7.55 11.00 -9.65
N ALA A 245 -7.99 11.90 -8.76
CA ALA A 245 -7.14 12.96 -8.22
C ALA A 245 -5.95 12.39 -7.44
N ILE A 246 -6.11 11.29 -6.69
CA ILE A 246 -5.01 10.59 -6.00
C ILE A 246 -3.93 10.18 -7.01
N TRP A 247 -4.31 9.48 -8.08
CA TRP A 247 -3.37 9.00 -9.08
C TRP A 247 -2.77 10.13 -9.92
N GLY A 248 -3.55 11.15 -10.24
CA GLY A 248 -3.08 12.36 -10.90
C GLY A 248 -2.06 13.12 -10.05
N CYS A 249 -2.30 13.27 -8.75
CA CYS A 249 -1.35 13.90 -7.83
C CYS A 249 -0.06 13.07 -7.69
N TYR A 250 -0.14 11.74 -7.58
CA TYR A 250 1.06 10.90 -7.57
C TYR A 250 1.85 10.99 -8.88
N PHE A 251 1.16 11.02 -10.01
CA PHE A 251 1.79 11.23 -11.30
C PHE A 251 2.50 12.58 -11.36
N LEU A 252 1.84 13.67 -10.97
CA LEU A 252 2.44 15.02 -10.96
C LEU A 252 3.62 15.09 -10.00
N HIS A 253 3.53 14.48 -8.81
CA HIS A 253 4.65 14.39 -7.88
C HIS A 253 5.87 13.68 -8.49
N HIS A 254 5.65 12.63 -9.27
CA HIS A 254 6.70 11.93 -9.99
C HIS A 254 7.21 12.74 -11.20
N TYR A 255 6.30 13.28 -12.02
CA TYR A 255 6.65 13.95 -13.28
C TYR A 255 7.39 15.27 -13.06
N LEU A 256 7.02 16.06 -12.04
CA LEU A 256 7.73 17.30 -11.72
C LEU A 256 9.18 17.05 -11.32
N ALA A 257 9.51 15.90 -10.78
CA ALA A 257 10.89 15.55 -10.47
C ALA A 257 11.79 15.43 -11.72
N PHE A 258 11.23 15.22 -12.91
CA PHE A 258 11.99 15.17 -14.16
C PHE A 258 12.64 16.52 -14.47
N PHE A 259 12.00 17.61 -14.10
CA PHE A 259 12.52 18.97 -14.32
C PHE A 259 13.60 19.41 -13.32
N CYS A 260 13.92 18.52 -12.36
CA CYS A 260 14.98 18.79 -11.39
C CYS A 260 16.38 18.62 -11.98
N PHE A 261 16.54 17.88 -13.07
CA PHE A 261 17.83 17.54 -13.65
C PHE A 261 17.84 17.77 -15.16
N ASP A 262 18.90 18.33 -15.70
CA ASP A 262 19.04 18.61 -17.13
C ASP A 262 18.93 17.33 -17.97
N ALA A 263 19.51 16.22 -17.48
CA ALA A 263 19.45 14.91 -18.14
C ALA A 263 18.03 14.37 -18.35
N THR A 264 17.04 14.82 -17.55
CA THR A 264 15.65 14.35 -17.63
C THR A 264 14.65 15.44 -17.97
N SER A 265 15.00 16.73 -17.89
CA SER A 265 14.11 17.87 -18.06
C SER A 265 13.46 17.93 -19.44
N HIS A 266 14.16 17.46 -20.47
CA HIS A 266 13.71 17.42 -21.87
C HIS A 266 12.80 16.23 -22.17
N LEU A 267 12.67 15.26 -21.24
CA LEU A 267 11.84 14.09 -21.43
C LEU A 267 10.37 14.47 -21.30
N GLY A 268 9.60 14.14 -22.33
CA GLY A 268 8.20 14.52 -22.43
C GLY A 268 7.28 13.74 -21.48
N PHE A 269 6.01 14.14 -21.50
CA PHE A 269 4.93 13.51 -20.72
C PHE A 269 4.87 11.98 -20.87
N SER A 270 5.13 11.46 -22.06
CA SER A 270 5.14 10.01 -22.37
C SER A 270 6.14 9.24 -21.52
N CYS A 271 7.38 9.75 -21.39
CA CYS A 271 8.40 9.12 -20.56
C CYS A 271 7.97 9.16 -19.06
N GLY A 272 7.47 10.31 -18.60
CA GLY A 272 6.96 10.45 -17.24
C GLY A 272 5.84 9.45 -16.94
N LEU A 273 4.89 9.25 -17.87
CA LEU A 273 3.78 8.33 -17.71
C LEU A 273 4.24 6.86 -17.69
N VAL A 274 5.12 6.47 -18.61
CA VAL A 274 5.65 5.10 -18.67
C VAL A 274 6.45 4.76 -17.42
N THR A 275 7.37 5.64 -17.00
CA THR A 275 8.17 5.43 -15.78
C THR A 275 7.31 5.39 -14.53
N PHE A 276 6.27 6.22 -14.44
CA PHE A 276 5.31 6.21 -13.35
C PHE A 276 4.57 4.86 -13.26
N ILE A 277 4.06 4.36 -14.38
CA ILE A 277 3.34 3.09 -14.42
C ILE A 277 4.26 1.92 -14.07
N VAL A 278 5.43 1.83 -14.71
CA VAL A 278 6.39 0.74 -14.46
C VAL A 278 6.89 0.78 -13.02
N GLY A 279 7.17 1.98 -12.49
CA GLY A 279 7.52 2.18 -11.08
C GLY A 279 6.40 1.77 -10.12
N SER A 280 5.14 2.08 -10.44
CA SER A 280 3.98 1.70 -9.63
C SER A 280 3.81 0.17 -9.55
N PHE A 281 4.06 -0.56 -10.65
CA PHE A 281 4.07 -2.02 -10.63
C PHE A 281 5.26 -2.59 -9.85
N ALA A 282 6.43 -1.98 -9.95
CA ALA A 282 7.61 -2.43 -9.21
C ALA A 282 7.41 -2.39 -7.68
N VAL A 283 6.63 -1.44 -7.16
CA VAL A 283 6.28 -1.34 -5.73
C VAL A 283 5.40 -2.51 -5.23
N ILE A 284 4.84 -3.34 -6.13
CA ILE A 284 4.13 -4.57 -5.72
C ILE A 284 5.09 -5.55 -5.02
N VAL A 285 6.37 -5.55 -5.41
CA VAL A 285 7.42 -6.31 -4.72
C VAL A 285 7.55 -5.79 -3.29
N PRO A 286 7.40 -6.65 -2.26
CA PRO A 286 7.30 -6.22 -0.88
C PRO A 286 8.67 -5.83 -0.29
N THR A 287 9.20 -4.69 -0.73
CA THR A 287 10.39 -4.05 -0.15
C THR A 287 10.00 -2.76 0.57
N PRO A 288 10.80 -2.27 1.53
CA PRO A 288 10.54 -1.00 2.20
C PRO A 288 10.42 0.13 1.18
N ASN A 289 9.27 0.80 1.12
CA ASN A 289 8.97 1.87 0.17
C ASN A 289 9.22 1.54 -1.31
N GLY A 290 9.23 0.25 -1.71
CA GLY A 290 9.59 -0.15 -3.06
C GLY A 290 11.09 0.01 -3.40
N ALA A 291 11.94 0.28 -2.41
CA ALA A 291 13.38 0.45 -2.61
C ALA A 291 14.00 -0.79 -3.27
N GLY A 292 14.84 -0.57 -4.24
CA GLY A 292 15.40 -1.60 -5.12
C GLY A 292 14.55 -1.79 -6.38
N PRO A 293 13.42 -2.49 -6.32
CA PRO A 293 12.58 -2.74 -7.50
C PRO A 293 12.13 -1.47 -8.23
N TRP A 294 11.71 -0.44 -7.50
CA TRP A 294 11.34 0.84 -8.09
C TRP A 294 12.54 1.53 -8.78
N HIS A 295 13.70 1.54 -8.12
CA HIS A 295 14.92 2.10 -8.69
C HIS A 295 15.30 1.40 -10.00
N PHE A 296 15.31 0.06 -9.99
CA PHE A 296 15.61 -0.74 -11.18
C PHE A 296 14.63 -0.45 -12.32
N ALA A 297 13.35 -0.46 -12.04
CA ALA A 297 12.31 -0.30 -13.04
C ALA A 297 12.35 1.08 -13.71
N VAL A 298 12.43 2.15 -12.90
CA VAL A 298 12.48 3.53 -13.42
C VAL A 298 13.80 3.81 -14.12
N LYS A 299 14.95 3.39 -13.55
CA LYS A 299 16.25 3.49 -14.19
C LYS A 299 16.24 2.87 -15.60
N THR A 300 15.78 1.63 -15.69
CA THR A 300 15.75 0.89 -16.96
C THR A 300 14.90 1.63 -18.01
N MET A 301 13.77 2.18 -17.62
CA MET A 301 12.94 2.98 -18.54
C MET A 301 13.66 4.26 -18.96
N LEU A 302 14.30 5.00 -18.08
CA LEU A 302 15.04 6.21 -18.41
C LEU A 302 16.15 5.92 -19.43
N ILE A 303 16.89 4.82 -19.27
CA ILE A 303 17.92 4.39 -20.22
C ILE A 303 17.30 4.12 -21.62
N LEU A 304 16.14 3.47 -21.67
CA LEU A 304 15.45 3.20 -22.94
C LEU A 304 14.94 4.47 -23.62
N TYR A 305 14.74 5.55 -22.87
CA TYR A 305 14.44 6.88 -23.40
C TYR A 305 15.70 7.71 -23.72
N GLY A 306 16.90 7.13 -23.58
CA GLY A 306 18.17 7.73 -23.99
C GLY A 306 18.93 8.45 -22.88
N VAL A 307 18.50 8.33 -21.62
CA VAL A 307 19.27 8.87 -20.49
C VAL A 307 20.50 8.00 -20.24
N ALA A 308 21.65 8.64 -20.00
CA ALA A 308 22.87 7.90 -19.66
C ALA A 308 22.71 7.12 -18.35
N ASP A 309 23.39 5.99 -18.24
CA ASP A 309 23.24 5.04 -17.10
C ASP A 309 23.48 5.72 -15.76
N ASN A 310 24.52 6.54 -15.64
CA ASN A 310 24.86 7.25 -14.41
C ASN A 310 23.82 8.29 -14.04
N ASP A 311 23.28 9.05 -15.01
CA ASP A 311 22.28 10.08 -14.78
C ASP A 311 20.93 9.46 -14.37
N ALA A 312 20.55 8.36 -15.03
CA ALA A 312 19.37 7.58 -14.67
C ALA A 312 19.48 7.01 -13.24
N LEU A 313 20.66 6.47 -12.89
CA LEU A 313 20.94 5.94 -11.57
C LEU A 313 20.89 7.02 -10.49
N PHE A 314 21.47 8.19 -10.83
CA PHE A 314 21.45 9.36 -9.96
C PHE A 314 20.03 9.89 -9.75
N PHE A 315 19.25 10.04 -10.82
CA PHE A 315 17.86 10.48 -10.76
C PHE A 315 17.03 9.61 -9.81
N VAL A 316 17.07 8.28 -9.97
CA VAL A 316 16.25 7.39 -9.14
C VAL A 316 16.68 7.39 -7.68
N LEU A 317 17.98 7.55 -7.41
CA LEU A 317 18.50 7.64 -6.04
C LEU A 317 17.97 8.90 -5.33
N VAL A 318 18.19 10.05 -5.93
CA VAL A 318 17.90 11.35 -5.31
C VAL A 318 16.39 11.55 -5.20
N VAL A 319 15.65 11.31 -6.28
CA VAL A 319 14.20 11.50 -6.28
C VAL A 319 13.53 10.60 -5.23
N HIS A 320 13.89 9.31 -5.20
CA HIS A 320 13.32 8.40 -4.21
C HIS A 320 13.71 8.77 -2.77
N ALA A 321 14.96 9.16 -2.53
CA ALA A 321 15.42 9.55 -1.20
C ALA A 321 14.70 10.81 -0.70
N VAL A 322 14.62 11.87 -1.53
CA VAL A 322 13.97 13.14 -1.18
C VAL A 322 12.46 12.96 -0.98
N GLN A 323 11.79 12.23 -1.86
CA GLN A 323 10.36 11.95 -1.72
C GLN A 323 10.06 11.06 -0.50
N THR A 324 10.95 10.12 -0.18
CA THR A 324 10.85 9.31 1.04
C THR A 324 11.01 10.19 2.29
N LEU A 325 11.96 11.13 2.28
CA LEU A 325 12.13 12.08 3.38
C LEU A 325 10.86 12.89 3.62
N LEU A 326 10.19 13.35 2.56
CA LEU A 326 8.90 14.04 2.67
C LEU A 326 7.86 13.16 3.40
N VAL A 327 7.76 11.88 3.06
CA VAL A 327 6.84 10.94 3.73
C VAL A 327 7.18 10.80 5.22
N VAL A 328 8.47 10.75 5.59
CA VAL A 328 8.92 10.70 6.99
C VAL A 328 8.50 11.98 7.72
N LEU A 329 8.75 13.15 7.16
CA LEU A 329 8.43 14.44 7.78
C LEU A 329 6.92 14.61 8.00
N VAL A 330 6.12 14.28 6.99
CA VAL A 330 4.65 14.32 7.09
C VAL A 330 4.13 13.29 8.10
N GLY A 331 4.77 12.12 8.16
CA GLY A 331 4.45 11.09 9.17
C GLY A 331 4.77 11.52 10.61
N ILE A 332 5.90 12.18 10.83
CA ILE A 332 6.27 12.77 12.13
C ILE A 332 5.26 13.86 12.52
N TYR A 333 4.91 14.74 11.60
CA TYR A 333 3.86 15.75 11.81
C TYR A 333 2.54 15.08 12.25
N ALA A 334 2.10 14.04 11.52
CA ALA A 334 0.87 13.34 11.84
C ALA A 334 0.92 12.64 13.20
N TRP A 335 2.04 12.03 13.54
CA TRP A 335 2.27 11.41 14.85
C TRP A 335 2.17 12.42 15.98
N LEU A 336 2.84 13.57 15.86
CA LEU A 336 2.75 14.66 16.85
C LEU A 336 1.33 15.18 16.98
N ARG A 337 0.64 15.43 15.86
CA ARG A 337 -0.77 15.89 15.89
C ARG A 337 -1.69 14.90 16.59
N LEU A 338 -1.50 13.60 16.39
CA LEU A 338 -2.27 12.56 17.05
C LEU A 338 -1.99 12.49 18.56
N MET A 339 -0.76 12.76 19.01
CA MET A 339 -0.44 12.81 20.45
C MET A 339 -1.26 13.87 21.20
N PHE A 340 -1.54 15.01 20.55
CA PHE A 340 -2.34 16.09 21.13
C PHE A 340 -3.86 15.98 20.82
N THR A 341 -4.26 14.92 20.12
CA THR A 341 -5.67 14.69 19.77
C THR A 341 -6.38 13.95 20.91
N GLN A 342 -7.44 14.56 21.46
CA GLN A 342 -8.27 13.90 22.46
C GLN A 342 -9.02 12.72 21.83
N LYS A 343 -9.15 11.64 22.61
CA LYS A 343 -9.96 10.49 22.20
C LYS A 343 -11.44 10.86 22.23
N LYS A 344 -12.19 10.39 21.22
CA LYS A 344 -13.65 10.50 21.23
C LYS A 344 -14.19 9.55 22.31
N GLU A 345 -15.01 10.05 23.21
CA GLU A 345 -15.68 9.20 24.20
C GLU A 345 -16.59 8.20 23.49
N ALA A 346 -16.61 6.97 23.98
CA ALA A 346 -17.59 6.00 23.51
C ALA A 346 -18.99 6.51 23.83
N PRO A 347 -19.99 6.36 22.96
CA PRO A 347 -21.37 6.66 23.31
C PRO A 347 -21.69 5.90 24.59
N ILE A 348 -22.13 6.63 25.63
CA ILE A 348 -22.62 6.03 26.88
C ILE A 348 -23.79 5.15 26.46
N GLY A 349 -23.56 3.83 26.36
CA GLY A 349 -24.64 2.90 26.06
C GLY A 349 -25.66 3.00 27.15
N ASN A 350 -26.94 3.11 26.79
CA ASN A 350 -28.10 3.06 27.69
C ASN A 350 -28.24 1.70 28.39
N GLU A 351 -27.16 1.11 28.88
CA GLU A 351 -27.17 -0.15 29.66
C GLU A 351 -27.65 0.08 31.11
N PHE A 352 -27.83 1.32 31.56
CA PHE A 352 -28.28 1.60 32.95
C PHE A 352 -29.80 1.79 33.13
N ILE A 353 -30.63 1.62 32.08
CA ILE A 353 -32.08 1.84 32.21
C ILE A 353 -32.86 0.56 32.55
N ASN A 354 -32.26 -0.64 32.50
CA ASN A 354 -33.01 -1.86 32.73
C ASN A 354 -32.73 -2.64 34.02
N ASN A 355 -32.01 -2.06 34.98
CA ASN A 355 -31.83 -2.66 36.30
C ASN A 355 -32.44 -1.78 37.39
N ASN A 356 -33.73 -1.48 37.27
CA ASN A 356 -34.53 -1.04 38.43
C ASN A 356 -35.34 -2.25 38.94
N PRO A 357 -34.94 -2.88 40.08
CA PRO A 357 -35.65 -4.05 40.63
C PRO A 357 -36.99 -3.71 41.33
N ASN A 358 -37.48 -2.49 41.19
CA ASN A 358 -38.66 -2.01 41.94
C ASN A 358 -39.98 -1.95 41.16
N ASN A 359 -40.09 -2.59 39.98
CA ASN A 359 -41.35 -2.55 39.22
C ASN A 359 -42.16 -3.87 39.34
N SER A 360 -42.08 -4.56 40.49
CA SER A 360 -42.88 -5.75 40.79
C SER A 360 -43.64 -5.67 42.15
N ARG A 361 -44.16 -4.49 42.49
CA ARG A 361 -45.16 -4.35 43.54
C ARG A 361 -46.09 -3.24 43.11
N ASP A 362 -47.19 -3.62 42.50
CA ASP A 362 -48.50 -2.98 42.47
C ASP A 362 -49.37 -3.58 41.36
N MET A 363 -49.80 -4.82 41.56
CA MET A 363 -51.06 -5.34 41.05
C MET A 363 -51.51 -6.47 41.98
N VAL A 364 -52.29 -6.06 42.98
CA VAL A 364 -53.31 -6.89 43.61
C VAL A 364 -54.66 -6.20 43.37
#